data_8bbd5a43566cf816c7b1f45044b7327f
#
_entry.id   8bbd5a43566cf816c7b1f45044b7327f
#
_cell.length_a   1.000
_cell.length_b   1.000
_cell.length_c   1.000
_cell.angle_alpha   90.00
_cell.angle_beta   90.00
_cell.angle_gamma   90.00
#
_symmetry.space_group_name_H-M   'P 1'
#
loop_
_entity.id
_entity.type
_entity.pdbx_description
1 polymer ?
#
loop_
_entity_poly.entity_id
_entity_poly.type
_entity_poly.pdbx_seq_one_letter_code
_entity_poly.pdbx_strand_id
1 'polypeptide(L)'
;LDPALADGEVVAVGGTPWTLGRLRAELLLTTVGESCGYLTDFRTTSGTEAELQRLFSGCRRLVCENNYGDADAEAALRNNHMTSSSVGELASKLGPECLVVFHLTDKYDVAGWKRLLDEVRSRFPRAWFPHEWAGVFEPAASGVSPGNALTST
;
A
#
# COMPACT_ATOMS: atom_id res chain seq x y z
N LEU A 1 19.69 -6.96 -19.12
CA LEU A 1 20.63 -5.89 -19.53
C LEU A 1 20.90 -5.02 -18.29
N ASP A 2 22.15 -4.89 -17.89
CA ASP A 2 22.54 -4.07 -16.74
C ASP A 2 22.24 -2.59 -17.04
N PRO A 3 21.42 -1.90 -16.23
CA PRO A 3 21.09 -0.49 -16.45
C PRO A 3 22.28 0.46 -16.26
N ALA A 4 23.35 -0.01 -15.59
CA ALA A 4 24.55 0.78 -15.35
C ALA A 4 25.46 0.92 -16.58
N LEU A 5 25.30 0.07 -17.59
CA LEU A 5 26.10 0.10 -18.82
C LEU A 5 25.59 1.17 -19.79
N ALA A 6 26.52 1.86 -20.46
CA ALA A 6 26.18 2.93 -21.39
C ALA A 6 25.50 2.41 -22.68
N ASP A 7 24.60 3.18 -23.26
CA ASP A 7 23.88 2.80 -24.50
C ASP A 7 24.81 2.59 -25.72
N GLY A 8 25.96 3.22 -25.72
CA GLY A 8 26.98 3.07 -26.77
C GLY A 8 27.81 1.80 -26.69
N GLU A 9 27.74 1.04 -25.61
CA GLU A 9 28.49 -0.20 -25.48
C GLU A 9 28.01 -1.26 -26.48
N VAL A 10 28.95 -2.03 -27.05
CA VAL A 10 28.69 -3.03 -28.06
C VAL A 10 28.82 -4.44 -27.46
N VAL A 11 27.78 -5.25 -27.68
CA VAL A 11 27.74 -6.66 -27.30
C VAL A 11 27.49 -7.51 -28.54
N ALA A 12 28.02 -8.72 -28.58
CA ALA A 12 27.76 -9.69 -29.65
C ALA A 12 26.56 -10.55 -29.32
N VAL A 13 25.56 -10.53 -30.20
CA VAL A 13 24.39 -11.41 -30.09
C VAL A 13 24.33 -12.28 -31.35
N GLY A 14 24.50 -13.59 -31.21
CA GLY A 14 24.57 -14.51 -32.36
C GLY A 14 25.70 -14.18 -33.32
N GLY A 15 26.83 -13.62 -32.85
CA GLY A 15 27.95 -13.20 -33.68
C GLY A 15 27.79 -11.83 -34.34
N THR A 16 26.65 -11.18 -34.20
CA THR A 16 26.38 -9.84 -34.74
C THR A 16 26.59 -8.77 -33.66
N PRO A 17 27.33 -7.67 -33.94
CA PRO A 17 27.51 -6.59 -32.98
C PRO A 17 26.24 -5.75 -32.87
N TRP A 18 25.82 -5.50 -31.63
CA TRP A 18 24.67 -4.65 -31.29
C TRP A 18 25.09 -3.62 -30.24
N THR A 19 24.61 -2.39 -30.38
CA THR A 19 24.72 -1.45 -29.27
C THR A 19 23.67 -1.76 -28.20
N LEU A 20 24.00 -1.53 -26.94
CA LEU A 20 23.05 -1.73 -25.83
C LEU A 20 21.82 -0.84 -25.97
N GLY A 21 21.99 0.42 -26.44
CA GLY A 21 20.87 1.33 -26.71
C GLY A 21 19.88 0.76 -27.71
N ARG A 22 20.39 0.16 -28.82
CA ARG A 22 19.53 -0.50 -29.82
C ARG A 22 18.82 -1.73 -29.24
N LEU A 23 19.54 -2.57 -28.50
CA LEU A 23 18.92 -3.74 -27.83
C LEU A 23 17.84 -3.33 -26.85
N ARG A 24 18.08 -2.26 -26.06
CA ARG A 24 17.07 -1.73 -25.14
C ARG A 24 15.83 -1.24 -25.89
N ALA A 25 16.02 -0.47 -26.97
CA ALA A 25 14.90 0.06 -27.75
C ALA A 25 14.06 -1.03 -28.44
N GLU A 26 14.72 -2.10 -28.91
CA GLU A 26 14.03 -3.17 -29.68
C GLU A 26 13.48 -4.29 -28.78
N LEU A 27 14.12 -4.58 -27.62
CA LEU A 27 13.78 -5.74 -26.79
C LEU A 27 13.13 -5.42 -25.45
N LEU A 28 13.26 -4.17 -24.95
CA LEU A 28 12.70 -3.80 -23.66
C LEU A 28 11.46 -2.92 -23.82
N LEU A 29 10.37 -3.37 -23.22
CA LEU A 29 9.22 -2.52 -22.95
C LEU A 29 9.46 -1.84 -21.61
N THR A 30 9.74 -0.54 -21.65
CA THR A 30 9.90 0.26 -20.44
C THR A 30 8.55 0.86 -20.05
N THR A 31 8.07 0.51 -18.88
CA THR A 31 6.86 1.10 -18.29
C THR A 31 7.23 1.87 -17.03
N VAL A 32 6.49 2.92 -16.74
CA VAL A 32 6.61 3.61 -15.45
C VAL A 32 6.11 2.66 -14.37
N GLY A 33 7.00 2.24 -13.47
CA GLY A 33 6.66 1.42 -12.33
C GLY A 33 5.82 2.19 -11.31
N GLU A 34 5.09 1.46 -10.46
CA GLU A 34 4.46 2.03 -9.28
C GLU A 34 5.39 1.92 -8.09
N SER A 35 5.50 3.00 -7.31
CA SER A 35 6.19 2.98 -6.03
C SER A 35 5.20 2.66 -4.91
N CYS A 36 5.58 1.71 -4.04
CA CYS A 36 4.78 1.30 -2.90
C CYS A 36 5.64 1.32 -1.64
N GLY A 37 5.17 2.04 -0.61
CA GLY A 37 5.69 1.94 0.75
C GLY A 37 4.86 0.96 1.56
N TYR A 38 5.51 0.12 2.38
CA TYR A 38 4.86 -0.83 3.28
C TYR A 38 5.38 -0.64 4.69
N LEU A 39 4.49 -0.30 5.63
CA LEU A 39 4.82 0.02 7.02
C LEU A 39 3.95 -0.80 7.97
N THR A 40 4.57 -1.58 8.84
CA THR A 40 3.87 -2.41 9.83
C THR A 40 4.67 -2.54 11.13
N ASP A 41 3.98 -2.79 12.23
CA ASP A 41 4.54 -3.06 13.54
C ASP A 41 5.54 -1.99 14.01
N PHE A 42 5.12 -0.73 13.92
CA PHE A 42 5.97 0.39 14.26
C PHE A 42 5.21 1.55 14.91
N ARG A 43 5.98 2.42 15.52
CA ARG A 43 5.53 3.70 16.04
C ARG A 43 6.46 4.81 15.55
N THR A 44 5.88 5.92 15.11
CA THR A 44 6.67 7.10 14.77
C THR A 44 7.28 7.76 16.01
N THR A 45 8.53 8.14 15.87
CA THR A 45 9.27 9.03 16.79
C THR A 45 9.89 10.14 15.95
N SER A 46 10.37 11.21 16.58
CA SER A 46 11.05 12.28 15.84
C SER A 46 12.21 11.79 14.96
N GLY A 47 12.92 10.76 15.39
CA GLY A 47 14.03 10.16 14.62
C GLY A 47 13.54 9.32 13.44
N THR A 48 12.53 8.48 13.65
CA THR A 48 11.99 7.61 12.58
C THR A 48 11.18 8.39 11.56
N GLU A 49 10.53 9.49 11.94
CA GLU A 49 9.72 10.29 11.03
C GLU A 49 10.57 10.89 9.89
N ALA A 50 11.72 11.45 10.20
CA ALA A 50 12.62 12.00 9.19
C ALA A 50 13.10 10.93 8.20
N GLU A 51 13.39 9.72 8.69
CA GLU A 51 13.80 8.60 7.85
C GLU A 51 12.64 8.09 6.97
N LEU A 52 11.43 8.00 7.50
CA LEU A 52 10.24 7.66 6.73
C LEU A 52 9.97 8.68 5.62
N GLN A 53 10.12 9.97 5.91
CA GLN A 53 10.01 11.00 4.88
C GLN A 53 11.07 10.83 3.79
N ARG A 54 12.32 10.57 4.17
CA ARG A 54 13.40 10.36 3.19
C ARG A 54 13.14 9.16 2.27
N LEU A 55 12.57 8.07 2.80
CA LEU A 55 12.35 6.82 2.06
C LEU A 55 11.05 6.80 1.26
N PHE A 56 9.98 7.40 1.78
CA PHE A 56 8.62 7.18 1.27
C PHE A 56 7.93 8.44 0.75
N SER A 57 8.54 9.64 0.83
CA SER A 57 7.92 10.84 0.27
C SER A 57 7.59 10.67 -1.21
N GLY A 58 6.33 10.95 -1.55
CA GLY A 58 5.84 10.88 -2.92
C GLY A 58 5.70 9.47 -3.49
N CYS A 59 5.74 8.41 -2.67
CA CYS A 59 5.36 7.08 -3.15
C CYS A 59 3.90 7.11 -3.64
N ARG A 60 3.59 6.37 -4.71
CA ARG A 60 2.21 6.35 -5.22
C ARG A 60 1.24 5.71 -4.24
N ARG A 61 1.61 4.59 -3.65
CA ARG A 61 0.79 3.87 -2.70
C ARG A 61 1.54 3.67 -1.39
N LEU A 62 0.88 4.01 -0.28
CA LEU A 62 1.34 3.66 1.06
C LEU A 62 0.42 2.60 1.62
N VAL A 63 0.97 1.47 2.05
CA VAL A 63 0.28 0.43 2.82
C VAL A 63 0.76 0.55 4.25
N CYS A 64 -0.13 0.85 5.18
CA CYS A 64 0.26 1.15 6.55
C CYS A 64 -0.68 0.46 7.55
N GLU A 65 -0.12 -0.04 8.65
CA GLU A 65 -0.93 -0.56 9.74
C GLU A 65 -1.85 0.52 10.31
N ASN A 66 -2.99 0.08 10.87
CA ASN A 66 -3.91 0.92 11.62
C ASN A 66 -4.53 0.13 12.77
N ASN A 67 -3.71 -0.20 13.77
CA ASN A 67 -4.06 -1.16 14.79
C ASN A 67 -5.03 -0.59 15.85
N TYR A 68 -4.86 0.68 16.25
CA TYR A 68 -5.60 1.31 17.34
C TYR A 68 -6.31 2.59 16.92
N GLY A 69 -7.54 2.79 17.44
CA GLY A 69 -8.23 4.08 17.40
C GLY A 69 -7.62 5.10 18.38
N ASP A 70 -7.94 6.37 18.17
CA ASP A 70 -7.39 7.47 19.00
C ASP A 70 -7.78 7.34 20.48
N ALA A 71 -8.95 6.76 20.77
CA ALA A 71 -9.38 6.49 22.14
C ALA A 71 -8.48 5.49 22.90
N ASP A 72 -7.70 4.69 22.18
CA ASP A 72 -6.81 3.66 22.72
C ASP A 72 -5.32 4.03 22.62
N ALA A 73 -5.00 5.33 22.58
CA ALA A 73 -3.63 5.83 22.40
C ALA A 73 -2.62 5.26 23.41
N GLU A 74 -3.02 5.05 24.68
CA GLU A 74 -2.15 4.43 25.68
C GLU A 74 -1.81 2.97 25.34
N ALA A 75 -2.78 2.22 24.79
CA ALA A 75 -2.55 0.85 24.38
C ALA A 75 -1.65 0.79 23.13
N ALA A 76 -1.87 1.69 22.18
CA ALA A 76 -1.01 1.87 21.01
C ALA A 76 0.44 2.15 21.43
N LEU A 77 0.63 3.06 22.37
CA LEU A 77 1.95 3.42 22.89
C LEU A 77 2.65 2.23 23.56
N ARG A 78 1.95 1.48 24.43
CA ARG A 78 2.52 0.30 25.11
C ARG A 78 2.94 -0.80 24.15
N ASN A 79 2.19 -0.96 23.06
CA ASN A 79 2.40 -2.04 22.10
C ASN A 79 3.23 -1.60 20.88
N ASN A 80 3.79 -0.38 20.87
CA ASN A 80 4.58 0.19 19.77
C ASN A 80 3.83 0.28 18.44
N HIS A 81 2.53 0.54 18.49
CA HIS A 81 1.70 0.80 17.32
C HIS A 81 1.30 2.28 17.21
N MET A 82 0.74 2.63 16.07
CA MET A 82 0.18 3.95 15.81
C MET A 82 -1.31 3.99 16.10
N THR A 83 -1.82 5.20 16.38
CA THR A 83 -3.27 5.47 16.36
C THR A 83 -3.71 5.89 14.96
N SER A 84 -5.03 5.81 14.70
CA SER A 84 -5.63 6.16 13.42
C SER A 84 -5.29 7.57 12.96
N SER A 85 -5.39 8.58 13.84
CA SER A 85 -5.00 9.95 13.50
C SER A 85 -3.51 10.06 13.17
N SER A 86 -2.64 9.38 13.93
CA SER A 86 -1.20 9.37 13.67
C SER A 86 -0.85 8.75 12.30
N VAL A 87 -1.56 7.69 11.89
CA VAL A 87 -1.42 7.08 10.55
C VAL A 87 -1.82 8.07 9.46
N GLY A 88 -2.96 8.75 9.62
CA GLY A 88 -3.43 9.76 8.69
C GLY A 88 -2.49 10.97 8.59
N GLU A 89 -1.94 11.43 9.73
CA GLU A 89 -0.94 12.51 9.77
C GLU A 89 0.36 12.13 9.08
N LEU A 90 0.85 10.91 9.32
CA LEU A 90 2.02 10.39 8.62
C LEU A 90 1.79 10.35 7.12
N ALA A 91 0.65 9.81 6.66
CA ALA A 91 0.31 9.78 5.25
C ALA A 91 0.23 11.20 4.64
N SER A 92 -0.32 12.17 5.37
CA SER A 92 -0.35 13.57 4.92
C SER A 92 1.03 14.17 4.73
N LYS A 93 1.99 13.83 5.60
CA LYS A 93 3.39 14.27 5.50
C LYS A 93 4.15 13.58 4.37
N LEU A 94 3.90 12.29 4.13
CA LEU A 94 4.55 11.51 3.07
C LEU A 94 3.98 11.81 1.68
N GLY A 95 2.71 12.21 1.58
CA GLY A 95 2.05 12.63 0.36
C GLY A 95 1.80 11.55 -0.68
N PRO A 96 1.43 10.29 -0.34
CA PRO A 96 1.10 9.27 -1.33
C PRO A 96 -0.15 9.66 -2.13
N GLU A 97 -0.33 9.05 -3.31
CA GLU A 97 -1.59 9.17 -4.06
C GLU A 97 -2.74 8.49 -3.31
N CYS A 98 -2.46 7.37 -2.63
CA CYS A 98 -3.42 6.67 -1.79
C CYS A 98 -2.78 5.95 -0.61
N LEU A 99 -3.57 5.75 0.43
CA LEU A 99 -3.23 4.99 1.63
C LEU A 99 -4.13 3.76 1.72
N VAL A 100 -3.53 2.59 1.87
CA VAL A 100 -4.24 1.35 2.21
C VAL A 100 -3.95 1.02 3.66
N VAL A 101 -4.98 0.99 4.50
CA VAL A 101 -4.84 0.65 5.91
C VAL A 101 -5.15 -0.83 6.16
N PHE A 102 -4.33 -1.48 6.95
CA PHE A 102 -4.45 -2.91 7.27
C PHE A 102 -4.00 -3.17 8.71
N HIS A 103 -3.78 -4.43 9.09
CA HIS A 103 -3.32 -4.84 10.43
C HIS A 103 -4.22 -4.29 11.54
N LEU A 104 -5.52 -4.56 11.40
CA LEU A 104 -6.53 -4.17 12.38
C LEU A 104 -6.53 -5.17 13.54
N THR A 105 -6.61 -4.68 14.77
CA THR A 105 -6.75 -5.56 15.93
C THR A 105 -8.16 -6.16 16.00
N ASP A 106 -8.26 -7.38 16.53
CA ASP A 106 -9.52 -8.07 16.83
C ASP A 106 -10.27 -7.50 18.04
N LYS A 107 -9.68 -6.52 18.74
CA LYS A 107 -10.34 -5.77 19.80
C LYS A 107 -11.63 -5.07 19.33
N TYR A 108 -11.69 -4.68 18.06
CA TYR A 108 -12.84 -3.99 17.48
C TYR A 108 -13.62 -4.91 16.55
N ASP A 109 -14.93 -4.70 16.53
CA ASP A 109 -15.81 -5.27 15.53
C ASP A 109 -15.72 -4.52 14.17
N VAL A 110 -16.46 -4.97 13.18
CA VAL A 110 -16.51 -4.35 11.83
C VAL A 110 -16.89 -2.86 11.89
N ALA A 111 -17.83 -2.49 12.78
CA ALA A 111 -18.21 -1.10 12.97
C ALA A 111 -17.06 -0.27 13.58
N GLY A 112 -16.31 -0.88 14.50
CA GLY A 112 -15.10 -0.31 15.07
C GLY A 112 -14.03 -0.07 14.01
N TRP A 113 -13.76 -1.05 13.16
CA TRP A 113 -12.79 -0.89 12.06
C TRP A 113 -13.19 0.22 11.09
N LYS A 114 -14.49 0.38 10.78
CA LYS A 114 -14.97 1.52 9.99
C LYS A 114 -14.65 2.84 10.66
N ARG A 115 -14.87 2.95 11.98
CA ARG A 115 -14.50 4.17 12.74
C ARG A 115 -13.00 4.47 12.67
N LEU A 116 -12.13 3.44 12.79
CA LEU A 116 -10.68 3.61 12.60
C LEU A 116 -10.35 4.22 11.23
N LEU A 117 -10.99 3.73 10.17
CA LEU A 117 -10.79 4.28 8.84
C LEU A 117 -11.29 5.73 8.73
N ASP A 118 -12.40 6.07 9.36
CA ASP A 118 -12.93 7.44 9.37
C ASP A 118 -12.02 8.40 10.13
N GLU A 119 -11.41 7.97 11.24
CA GLU A 119 -10.37 8.73 11.96
C GLU A 119 -9.17 8.99 11.05
N VAL A 120 -8.65 7.98 10.34
CA VAL A 120 -7.57 8.14 9.35
C VAL A 120 -7.98 9.14 8.27
N ARG A 121 -9.19 8.99 7.70
CA ARG A 121 -9.71 9.85 6.63
C ARG A 121 -9.89 11.30 7.04
N SER A 122 -10.12 11.57 8.32
CA SER A 122 -10.17 12.94 8.85
C SER A 122 -8.85 13.71 8.64
N ARG A 123 -7.73 13.01 8.51
CA ARG A 123 -6.38 13.54 8.27
C ARG A 123 -5.90 13.31 6.84
N PHE A 124 -6.23 12.16 6.26
CA PHE A 124 -5.87 11.78 4.89
C PHE A 124 -7.06 11.15 4.18
N PRO A 125 -7.87 11.93 3.43
CA PRO A 125 -9.14 11.46 2.84
C PRO A 125 -8.99 10.30 1.85
N ARG A 126 -7.83 10.15 1.20
CA ARG A 126 -7.56 9.09 0.22
C ARG A 126 -7.06 7.81 0.89
N ALA A 127 -7.78 7.35 1.90
CA ALA A 127 -7.49 6.11 2.64
C ALA A 127 -8.60 5.08 2.44
N TRP A 128 -8.22 3.81 2.29
CA TRP A 128 -9.11 2.67 2.09
C TRP A 128 -8.61 1.44 2.84
N PHE A 129 -9.52 0.47 3.05
CA PHE A 129 -9.12 -0.91 3.34
C PHE A 129 -8.67 -1.62 2.07
N PRO A 130 -7.96 -2.76 2.18
CA PRO A 130 -7.69 -3.62 1.03
C PRO A 130 -8.99 -3.93 0.28
N HIS A 131 -8.93 -3.86 -1.05
CA HIS A 131 -10.12 -4.12 -1.89
C HIS A 131 -10.71 -5.50 -1.65
N GLU A 132 -9.88 -6.48 -1.35
CA GLU A 132 -10.24 -7.86 -1.06
C GLU A 132 -11.13 -7.99 0.18
N TRP A 133 -11.15 -6.98 1.06
CA TRP A 133 -11.97 -6.95 2.27
C TRP A 133 -13.37 -6.37 2.05
N ALA A 134 -13.72 -5.97 0.83
CA ALA A 134 -15.03 -5.35 0.53
C ALA A 134 -16.20 -6.19 1.05
N GLY A 135 -16.16 -7.52 0.89
CA GLY A 135 -17.19 -8.42 1.39
C GLY A 135 -17.36 -8.45 2.92
N VAL A 136 -16.34 -8.02 3.69
CA VAL A 136 -16.42 -7.90 5.15
C VAL A 136 -17.16 -6.63 5.55
N PHE A 137 -16.96 -5.54 4.80
CA PHE A 137 -17.47 -4.22 5.14
C PHE A 137 -18.80 -3.88 4.45
N GLU A 138 -19.07 -4.54 3.33
CA GLU A 138 -20.31 -4.43 2.58
C GLU A 138 -20.96 -5.81 2.52
N PRO A 139 -21.72 -6.24 3.57
CA PRO A 139 -22.44 -7.49 3.49
C PRO A 139 -23.34 -7.44 2.26
N ALA A 140 -23.21 -8.46 1.40
CA ALA A 140 -24.06 -8.62 0.22
C ALA A 140 -25.51 -8.35 0.63
N ALA A 141 -26.18 -7.44 -0.09
CA ALA A 141 -27.59 -7.17 0.10
C ALA A 141 -28.30 -8.54 0.12
N SER A 142 -28.91 -8.87 1.24
CA SER A 142 -29.55 -10.15 1.48
C SER A 142 -30.58 -10.43 0.38
N GLY A 143 -30.26 -11.39 -0.49
CA GLY A 143 -31.21 -11.94 -1.43
C GLY A 143 -30.73 -12.09 -2.86
N VAL A 144 -29.83 -13.05 -3.11
CA VAL A 144 -29.93 -14.02 -4.22
C VAL A 144 -28.99 -15.16 -3.90
N SER A 145 -29.53 -16.27 -3.47
CA SER A 145 -28.83 -17.56 -3.46
C SER A 145 -28.44 -17.90 -4.91
N PRO A 146 -27.19 -18.24 -5.21
CA PRO A 146 -26.88 -18.82 -6.51
C PRO A 146 -27.51 -20.21 -6.52
N GLY A 147 -28.67 -20.28 -7.17
CA GLY A 147 -29.36 -21.55 -7.44
C GLY A 147 -28.42 -22.50 -8.15
N ASN A 148 -28.31 -23.71 -7.61
CA ASN A 148 -27.80 -24.91 -8.25
C ASN A 148 -28.30 -25.00 -9.71
N ALA A 149 -27.40 -24.86 -10.66
CA ALA A 149 -27.62 -25.27 -12.05
C ALA A 149 -26.52 -26.25 -12.44
N LEU A 150 -26.53 -27.41 -11.78
CA LEU A 150 -25.93 -28.64 -12.31
C LEU A 150 -27.07 -29.65 -12.35
N THR A 151 -27.76 -29.75 -13.50
CA THR A 151 -28.38 -31.00 -13.94
C THR A 151 -28.41 -31.04 -15.47
N SER A 152 -27.65 -32.02 -15.96
CA SER A 152 -27.96 -32.98 -17.06
C SER A 152 -28.27 -32.39 -18.47
N THR A 153 -27.46 -32.65 -19.39
CA THR A 153 -27.43 -33.85 -20.30
C THR A 153 -26.11 -33.88 -21.05
#